data_cdd562c6ec48ffbe938d9f70144dd2a3
#
_entry.id   cdd562c6ec48ffbe938d9f70144dd2a3
#
_cell.length_a   1.000
_cell.length_b   1.000
_cell.length_c   1.000
_cell.angle_alpha   90.00
_cell.angle_beta   90.00
_cell.angle_gamma   90.00
#
_symmetry.space_group_name_H-M   'P 1'
#
loop_
_entity.id
_entity.type
_entity.pdbx_description
1 polymer ?
#
loop_
_entity_poly.entity_id
_entity_poly.type
_entity_poly.pdbx_seq_one_letter_code
_entity_poly.pdbx_strand_id
1 'polypeptide(L)'
;MDHSGREIKIMVKLFITTVTMFLLVFASGSFAGETIKIGWVYAMANAPVLIAKEKGYFKAQGIEVEIMEFKSGPLVHQALSAGELDMAYIGSPPVYHWFSRGLDSRILAKVNYGQAAVISRKDSGVNALSDLKNKKMAGVRKGSGMDVLLRGYVLGEAAKLKPDQDLEIISMPTGNMDSAVDQKVVNAAFIWEPFTSQSLSRGNTQVIFDMNKAVPKYPWYIVMAMPDTLKNKRTAVIKVLRAHKQAVDYLNSKPNAGNGIIAKAFKLGTVTDVKGNKHKPTEIVAMARQRLGWEYELKQEDIAFIQQLMNYSYKLGYIKKALSADDIIDNSFMQEALAMK
;
A
#
# COMPACT_ATOMS: atom_id res chain seq x y z
N MET A 1 36.35 -25.67 -70.42
CA MET A 1 36.07 -24.25 -70.12
C MET A 1 34.71 -24.17 -69.47
N ASP A 2 34.64 -24.20 -68.15
CA ASP A 2 33.51 -23.61 -67.38
C ASP A 2 33.71 -23.80 -65.86
N HIS A 3 34.89 -23.43 -65.33
CA HIS A 3 35.14 -23.42 -63.88
C HIS A 3 34.72 -22.12 -63.23
N SER A 4 34.69 -20.99 -63.94
CA SER A 4 34.42 -19.66 -63.38
C SER A 4 32.96 -19.45 -63.04
N GLY A 5 32.00 -19.99 -63.78
CA GLY A 5 30.59 -19.83 -63.56
C GLY A 5 30.07 -20.63 -62.34
N ARG A 6 30.77 -21.69 -61.93
CA ARG A 6 30.37 -22.53 -60.79
C ARG A 6 30.80 -21.94 -59.44
N GLU A 7 32.00 -21.32 -59.44
CA GLU A 7 32.50 -20.66 -58.23
C GLU A 7 31.68 -19.38 -57.82
N ILE A 8 31.31 -18.59 -58.86
CA ILE A 8 30.47 -17.38 -58.66
C ILE A 8 29.10 -17.77 -58.10
N LYS A 9 28.47 -18.85 -58.59
CA LYS A 9 27.16 -19.31 -58.05
C LYS A 9 27.26 -19.83 -56.60
N ILE A 10 28.40 -20.46 -56.25
CA ILE A 10 28.61 -20.92 -54.84
C ILE A 10 28.86 -19.73 -53.92
N MET A 11 29.67 -18.74 -54.30
CA MET A 11 29.91 -17.53 -53.52
C MET A 11 28.64 -16.70 -53.34
N VAL A 12 27.81 -16.55 -54.38
CA VAL A 12 26.52 -15.81 -54.26
C VAL A 12 25.56 -16.55 -53.37
N LYS A 13 25.45 -17.89 -53.43
CA LYS A 13 24.62 -18.66 -52.48
C LYS A 13 25.13 -18.58 -51.06
N LEU A 14 26.44 -18.65 -50.83
CA LEU A 14 27.04 -18.50 -49.50
C LEU A 14 26.77 -17.10 -48.92
N PHE A 15 26.92 -16.06 -49.75
CA PHE A 15 26.65 -14.67 -49.32
C PHE A 15 25.17 -14.42 -49.01
N ILE A 16 24.25 -14.96 -49.81
CA ILE A 16 22.79 -14.86 -49.53
C ILE A 16 22.43 -15.62 -48.26
N THR A 17 23.00 -16.82 -48.04
CA THR A 17 22.72 -17.60 -46.80
C THR A 17 23.28 -16.92 -45.57
N THR A 18 24.47 -16.29 -45.66
CA THR A 18 25.08 -15.55 -44.54
C THR A 18 24.31 -14.25 -44.19
N VAL A 19 23.84 -13.53 -45.24
CA VAL A 19 23.02 -12.31 -45.03
C VAL A 19 21.65 -12.65 -44.47
N THR A 20 21.01 -13.76 -44.88
CA THR A 20 19.72 -14.20 -44.33
C THR A 20 19.85 -14.67 -42.88
N MET A 21 20.96 -15.33 -42.53
CA MET A 21 21.22 -15.76 -41.14
C MET A 21 21.57 -14.57 -40.23
N PHE A 22 22.20 -13.50 -40.76
CA PHE A 22 22.51 -12.28 -40.04
C PHE A 22 21.27 -11.40 -39.81
N LEU A 23 20.30 -11.41 -40.74
CA LEU A 23 19.01 -10.73 -40.60
C LEU A 23 18.06 -11.41 -39.61
N LEU A 24 18.18 -12.73 -39.39
CA LEU A 24 17.40 -13.46 -38.37
C LEU A 24 17.91 -13.27 -36.95
N VAL A 25 19.17 -12.88 -36.75
CA VAL A 25 19.74 -12.60 -35.42
C VAL A 25 19.36 -11.21 -34.90
N PHE A 26 19.01 -10.25 -35.77
CA PHE A 26 18.56 -8.90 -35.37
C PHE A 26 17.06 -8.78 -35.12
N ALA A 27 16.29 -9.84 -35.36
CA ALA A 27 14.85 -9.89 -34.99
C ALA A 27 14.60 -10.30 -33.52
N SER A 28 15.65 -10.43 -32.71
CA SER A 28 15.50 -10.37 -31.25
C SER A 28 15.22 -8.92 -30.86
N GLY A 29 14.06 -8.43 -31.25
CA GLY A 29 13.57 -7.16 -30.76
C GLY A 29 13.70 -7.20 -29.25
N SER A 30 14.57 -6.37 -28.69
CA SER A 30 14.45 -5.99 -27.30
C SER A 30 13.01 -5.53 -27.11
N PHE A 31 12.17 -6.43 -26.63
CA PHE A 31 10.99 -6.00 -25.87
C PHE A 31 11.56 -5.26 -24.66
N ALA A 32 11.93 -4.00 -24.86
CA ALA A 32 12.00 -3.08 -23.77
C ALA A 32 10.58 -3.08 -23.19
N GLY A 33 10.38 -3.94 -22.18
CA GLY A 33 9.10 -4.09 -21.53
C GLY A 33 8.66 -2.70 -21.10
N GLU A 34 7.40 -2.37 -21.33
CA GLU A 34 6.84 -1.10 -20.93
C GLU A 34 7.11 -0.90 -19.44
N THR A 35 7.87 0.14 -19.09
CA THR A 35 8.22 0.42 -17.69
C THR A 35 7.06 1.14 -17.02
N ILE A 36 6.61 0.60 -15.89
CA ILE A 36 5.60 1.22 -15.00
C ILE A 36 6.29 1.72 -13.74
N LYS A 37 6.11 3.02 -13.46
CA LYS A 37 6.62 3.65 -12.25
C LYS A 37 5.57 3.58 -11.14
N ILE A 38 5.90 2.87 -10.06
CA ILE A 38 4.98 2.60 -8.95
C ILE A 38 5.47 3.28 -7.69
N GLY A 39 4.70 4.23 -7.17
CA GLY A 39 4.91 4.78 -5.83
C GLY A 39 4.26 3.92 -4.76
N TRP A 40 4.89 3.78 -3.59
CA TRP A 40 4.25 3.13 -2.45
C TRP A 40 4.55 3.83 -1.14
N VAL A 41 3.57 3.87 -0.24
CA VAL A 41 3.76 4.39 1.11
C VAL A 41 4.43 3.32 1.96
N TYR A 42 5.50 3.68 2.67
CA TYR A 42 6.21 2.78 3.58
C TYR A 42 5.31 2.34 4.74
N ALA A 43 4.58 1.26 4.51
CA ALA A 43 3.69 0.61 5.46
C ALA A 43 3.63 -0.89 5.17
N MET A 44 3.63 -1.72 6.22
CA MET A 44 3.59 -3.18 6.10
C MET A 44 2.39 -3.67 5.27
N ALA A 45 1.28 -2.93 5.33
CA ALA A 45 0.08 -3.20 4.54
C ALA A 45 0.34 -3.22 3.03
N ASN A 46 1.32 -2.47 2.53
CA ASN A 46 1.72 -2.45 1.13
C ASN A 46 2.71 -3.59 0.76
N ALA A 47 2.92 -4.58 1.62
CA ALA A 47 3.79 -5.72 1.34
C ALA A 47 3.56 -6.40 -0.03
N PRO A 48 2.34 -6.47 -0.61
CA PRO A 48 2.15 -7.10 -1.91
C PRO A 48 3.06 -6.55 -3.01
N VAL A 49 3.31 -5.23 -3.07
CA VAL A 49 4.20 -4.66 -4.10
C VAL A 49 5.65 -5.15 -3.94
N LEU A 50 6.11 -5.29 -2.69
CA LEU A 50 7.44 -5.79 -2.36
C LEU A 50 7.57 -7.29 -2.65
N ILE A 51 6.54 -8.07 -2.30
CA ILE A 51 6.46 -9.50 -2.62
C ILE A 51 6.46 -9.72 -4.13
N ALA A 52 5.68 -8.94 -4.89
CA ALA A 52 5.64 -9.04 -6.35
C ALA A 52 7.03 -8.78 -6.97
N LYS A 53 7.77 -7.81 -6.44
CA LYS A 53 9.15 -7.54 -6.86
C LYS A 53 10.09 -8.68 -6.48
N GLU A 54 10.14 -9.06 -5.20
CA GLU A 54 11.06 -10.08 -4.64
C GLU A 54 10.83 -11.45 -5.30
N LYS A 55 9.58 -11.80 -5.59
CA LYS A 55 9.21 -13.08 -6.24
C LYS A 55 9.27 -13.02 -7.77
N GLY A 56 9.60 -11.87 -8.36
CA GLY A 56 9.70 -11.72 -9.80
C GLY A 56 8.36 -11.76 -10.54
N TYR A 57 7.23 -11.52 -9.86
CA TYR A 57 5.90 -11.62 -10.49
C TYR A 57 5.67 -10.56 -11.57
N PHE A 58 6.23 -9.36 -11.44
CA PHE A 58 6.18 -8.36 -12.51
C PHE A 58 6.92 -8.85 -13.76
N LYS A 59 8.14 -9.36 -13.58
CA LYS A 59 8.93 -9.93 -14.68
C LYS A 59 8.24 -11.12 -15.35
N ALA A 60 7.59 -11.99 -14.55
CA ALA A 60 6.80 -13.10 -15.07
C ALA A 60 5.60 -12.65 -15.91
N GLN A 61 5.07 -11.45 -15.68
CA GLN A 61 4.04 -10.82 -16.52
C GLN A 61 4.65 -10.07 -17.72
N GLY A 62 5.98 -10.07 -17.91
CA GLY A 62 6.67 -9.38 -19.01
C GLY A 62 6.56 -7.86 -18.90
N ILE A 63 6.62 -7.30 -17.68
CA ILE A 63 6.69 -5.88 -17.43
C ILE A 63 7.89 -5.53 -16.56
N GLU A 64 8.49 -4.39 -16.83
CA GLU A 64 9.48 -3.77 -15.95
C GLU A 64 8.80 -2.78 -15.02
N VAL A 65 9.23 -2.75 -13.75
CA VAL A 65 8.69 -1.83 -12.75
C VAL A 65 9.80 -1.08 -12.05
N GLU A 66 9.64 0.22 -11.92
CA GLU A 66 10.42 1.06 -11.04
C GLU A 66 9.58 1.36 -9.79
N ILE A 67 10.07 0.93 -8.61
CA ILE A 67 9.32 1.05 -7.36
C ILE A 67 9.98 2.10 -6.49
N MET A 68 9.24 3.18 -6.18
CA MET A 68 9.69 4.31 -5.38
C MET A 68 8.97 4.35 -4.03
N GLU A 69 9.76 4.51 -2.96
CA GLU A 69 9.26 4.57 -1.58
C GLU A 69 8.95 5.99 -1.15
N PHE A 70 7.83 6.18 -0.45
CA PHE A 70 7.39 7.45 0.09
C PHE A 70 7.00 7.33 1.57
N LYS A 71 7.25 8.38 2.33
CA LYS A 71 6.92 8.43 3.77
C LYS A 71 5.43 8.70 4.05
N SER A 72 4.68 9.20 3.06
CA SER A 72 3.26 9.55 3.25
C SER A 72 2.50 9.64 1.93
N GLY A 73 1.17 9.47 1.99
CA GLY A 73 0.28 9.59 0.84
C GLY A 73 0.36 10.94 0.12
N PRO A 74 0.39 12.10 0.81
CA PRO A 74 0.55 13.39 0.13
C PRO A 74 1.82 13.51 -0.73
N LEU A 75 2.94 12.90 -0.33
CA LEU A 75 4.17 12.89 -1.14
C LEU A 75 4.04 12.03 -2.39
N VAL A 76 3.38 10.86 -2.28
CA VAL A 76 3.04 10.03 -3.46
C VAL A 76 2.20 10.83 -4.45
N HIS A 77 1.20 11.57 -3.95
CA HIS A 77 0.35 12.37 -4.81
C HIS A 77 1.08 13.52 -5.51
N GLN A 78 2.05 14.15 -4.86
CA GLN A 78 2.89 15.16 -5.50
C GLN A 78 3.64 14.57 -6.70
N ALA A 79 4.27 13.40 -6.52
CA ALA A 79 4.97 12.69 -7.60
C ALA A 79 4.02 12.25 -8.73
N LEU A 80 2.80 11.75 -8.38
CA LEU A 80 1.77 11.45 -9.38
C LEU A 80 1.36 12.68 -10.19
N SER A 81 1.13 13.82 -9.53
CA SER A 81 0.74 15.08 -10.18
C SER A 81 1.85 15.67 -11.04
N ALA A 82 3.12 15.40 -10.71
CA ALA A 82 4.28 15.80 -11.49
C ALA A 82 4.55 14.86 -12.70
N GLY A 83 3.77 13.77 -12.86
CA GLY A 83 3.99 12.77 -13.91
C GLY A 83 5.20 11.85 -13.64
N GLU A 84 5.71 11.83 -12.42
CA GLU A 84 6.84 10.98 -12.02
C GLU A 84 6.42 9.53 -11.75
N LEU A 85 5.13 9.28 -11.54
CA LEU A 85 4.54 7.98 -11.26
C LEU A 85 3.37 7.67 -12.19
N ASP A 86 3.22 6.40 -12.56
CA ASP A 86 2.09 5.87 -13.32
C ASP A 86 1.00 5.34 -12.38
N MET A 87 1.39 4.64 -11.32
CA MET A 87 0.51 3.95 -10.37
C MET A 87 1.01 4.14 -8.94
N ALA A 88 0.14 3.86 -7.97
CA ALA A 88 0.56 3.87 -6.57
C ALA A 88 -0.18 2.87 -5.69
N TYR A 89 0.51 2.44 -4.61
CA TYR A 89 -0.02 1.75 -3.45
C TYR A 89 -0.15 2.76 -2.30
N ILE A 90 -1.36 3.24 -2.06
CA ILE A 90 -1.64 4.41 -1.21
C ILE A 90 -2.98 4.23 -0.48
N GLY A 91 -3.19 4.94 0.62
CA GLY A 91 -4.52 5.00 1.25
C GLY A 91 -5.56 5.70 0.36
N SER A 92 -6.82 5.29 0.43
CA SER A 92 -7.90 5.90 -0.37
C SER A 92 -8.12 7.40 -0.12
N PRO A 93 -7.96 7.96 1.11
CA PRO A 93 -8.24 9.39 1.33
C PRO A 93 -7.39 10.35 0.49
N PRO A 94 -6.07 10.21 0.36
CA PRO A 94 -5.32 11.06 -0.57
C PRO A 94 -5.85 11.04 -1.99
N VAL A 95 -6.31 9.88 -2.51
CA VAL A 95 -6.80 9.75 -3.89
C VAL A 95 -8.02 10.64 -4.11
N TYR A 96 -9.06 10.50 -3.31
CA TYR A 96 -10.29 11.29 -3.49
C TYR A 96 -10.12 12.76 -3.05
N HIS A 97 -9.16 13.09 -2.16
CA HIS A 97 -8.82 14.49 -1.87
C HIS A 97 -8.29 15.19 -3.12
N TRP A 98 -7.45 14.53 -3.91
CA TRP A 98 -6.92 15.07 -5.15
C TRP A 98 -7.93 15.02 -6.29
N PHE A 99 -8.74 13.95 -6.34
CA PHE A 99 -9.88 13.89 -7.26
C PHE A 99 -10.81 15.09 -7.07
N SER A 100 -11.09 15.49 -5.82
CA SER A 100 -11.89 16.67 -5.52
C SER A 100 -11.30 18.00 -6.05
N ARG A 101 -10.02 18.00 -6.41
CA ARG A 101 -9.26 19.13 -6.95
C ARG A 101 -9.00 19.00 -8.44
N GLY A 102 -9.57 18.00 -9.10
CA GLY A 102 -9.51 17.82 -10.55
C GLY A 102 -8.47 16.80 -11.05
N LEU A 103 -7.77 16.08 -10.17
CA LEU A 103 -6.91 14.98 -10.57
C LEU A 103 -7.75 13.70 -10.77
N ASP A 104 -8.08 13.40 -12.00
CA ASP A 104 -9.00 12.31 -12.39
C ASP A 104 -8.32 10.92 -12.31
N SER A 105 -7.87 10.53 -11.12
CA SER A 105 -7.28 9.21 -10.85
C SER A 105 -8.33 8.18 -10.49
N ARG A 106 -8.01 6.89 -10.66
CA ARG A 106 -8.93 5.77 -10.36
C ARG A 106 -8.32 4.79 -9.36
N ILE A 107 -9.16 4.30 -8.47
CA ILE A 107 -8.88 3.18 -7.57
C ILE A 107 -9.24 1.89 -8.30
N LEU A 108 -8.29 0.95 -8.42
CA LEU A 108 -8.42 -0.24 -9.26
C LEU A 108 -8.50 -1.54 -8.48
N ALA A 109 -7.92 -1.59 -7.27
CA ALA A 109 -7.86 -2.79 -6.47
C ALA A 109 -7.66 -2.46 -4.99
N LYS A 110 -8.06 -3.39 -4.12
CA LYS A 110 -7.73 -3.42 -2.70
C LYS A 110 -6.30 -3.95 -2.53
N VAL A 111 -5.58 -3.46 -1.54
CA VAL A 111 -4.27 -4.01 -1.16
C VAL A 111 -4.36 -4.77 0.14
N ASN A 112 -5.02 -4.20 1.14
CA ASN A 112 -5.13 -4.78 2.46
C ASN A 112 -6.45 -4.42 3.13
N TYR A 113 -6.70 -5.12 4.23
CA TYR A 113 -7.70 -4.74 5.22
C TYR A 113 -7.06 -4.61 6.61
N GLY A 114 -7.70 -3.81 7.49
CA GLY A 114 -7.24 -3.62 8.85
C GLY A 114 -5.97 -2.78 8.96
N GLN A 115 -5.30 -2.87 10.04
CA GLN A 115 -3.97 -2.39 10.46
C GLN A 115 -3.92 -1.40 11.62
N ALA A 116 -4.95 -0.58 11.87
CA ALA A 116 -4.87 0.53 12.82
C ALA A 116 -5.43 0.17 14.19
N ALA A 117 -4.83 0.73 15.23
CA ALA A 117 -5.28 0.60 16.60
C ALA A 117 -4.97 1.88 17.41
N VAL A 118 -5.66 2.07 18.51
CA VAL A 118 -5.26 3.02 19.56
C VAL A 118 -4.58 2.24 20.66
N ILE A 119 -3.35 2.63 20.97
CA ILE A 119 -2.58 2.06 22.08
C ILE A 119 -2.39 3.05 23.21
N SER A 120 -2.24 2.56 24.42
CA SER A 120 -1.86 3.30 25.62
C SER A 120 -0.86 2.48 26.45
N ARG A 121 -0.23 3.10 27.44
CA ARG A 121 0.49 2.34 28.46
C ARG A 121 -0.50 1.71 29.45
N LYS A 122 -0.17 0.51 29.95
CA LYS A 122 -0.96 -0.22 30.94
C LYS A 122 -1.10 0.54 32.27
N ASP A 123 -0.09 1.37 32.61
CA ASP A 123 -0.05 2.18 33.84
C ASP A 123 -0.52 3.63 33.64
N SER A 124 -1.13 3.97 32.50
CA SER A 124 -1.53 5.35 32.17
C SER A 124 -2.91 5.75 32.71
N GLY A 125 -3.71 4.78 33.17
CA GLY A 125 -5.12 5.00 33.48
C GLY A 125 -6.03 5.22 32.27
N VAL A 126 -5.50 5.06 31.03
CA VAL A 126 -6.26 5.15 29.78
C VAL A 126 -6.53 3.74 29.28
N ASN A 127 -7.74 3.24 29.48
CA ASN A 127 -8.14 1.86 29.18
C ASN A 127 -9.21 1.78 28.08
N ALA A 128 -9.86 2.90 27.74
CA ALA A 128 -10.87 3.01 26.70
C ALA A 128 -10.75 4.36 25.98
N LEU A 129 -11.44 4.49 24.84
CA LEU A 129 -11.46 5.75 24.09
C LEU A 129 -12.06 6.92 24.88
N SER A 130 -13.03 6.65 25.78
CA SER A 130 -13.63 7.66 26.66
C SER A 130 -12.61 8.33 27.58
N ASP A 131 -11.56 7.62 27.98
CA ASP A 131 -10.53 8.09 28.89
C ASP A 131 -9.58 9.11 28.23
N LEU A 132 -9.70 9.30 26.92
CA LEU A 132 -8.89 10.25 26.14
C LEU A 132 -9.31 11.71 26.36
N LYS A 133 -10.47 11.97 27.00
CA LYS A 133 -10.90 13.35 27.28
C LYS A 133 -9.88 14.09 28.14
N ASN A 134 -9.49 15.30 27.70
CA ASN A 134 -8.44 16.13 28.31
C ASN A 134 -7.03 15.48 28.33
N LYS A 135 -6.76 14.54 27.41
CA LYS A 135 -5.47 13.86 27.29
C LYS A 135 -4.76 14.29 25.99
N LYS A 136 -3.46 13.93 25.92
CA LYS A 136 -2.64 14.07 24.71
C LYS A 136 -2.59 12.76 23.97
N MET A 137 -2.81 12.80 22.67
CA MET A 137 -2.78 11.64 21.80
C MET A 137 -1.84 11.88 20.62
N ALA A 138 -0.97 10.93 20.32
CA ALA A 138 -0.20 10.98 19.10
C ALA A 138 -1.08 10.61 17.89
N GLY A 139 -1.01 11.43 16.88
CA GLY A 139 -1.65 11.24 15.58
C GLY A 139 -0.69 11.55 14.45
N VAL A 140 -1.17 11.50 13.22
CA VAL A 140 -0.42 11.86 12.02
C VAL A 140 -0.78 13.25 11.54
N ARG A 141 -0.11 13.66 10.46
CA ARG A 141 -0.36 14.97 9.83
C ARG A 141 -1.86 15.15 9.51
N LYS A 142 -2.42 16.28 9.94
CA LYS A 142 -3.80 16.68 9.67
C LYS A 142 -4.12 16.64 8.17
N GLY A 143 -5.26 16.07 7.82
CA GLY A 143 -5.69 15.88 6.43
C GLY A 143 -5.06 14.68 5.71
N SER A 144 -4.21 13.89 6.37
CA SER A 144 -3.78 12.60 5.86
C SER A 144 -4.88 11.54 5.99
N GLY A 145 -4.73 10.40 5.30
CA GLY A 145 -5.73 9.34 5.38
C GLY A 145 -5.98 8.83 6.79
N MET A 146 -4.91 8.56 7.54
CA MET A 146 -5.04 8.10 8.93
C MET A 146 -5.64 9.16 9.85
N ASP A 147 -5.43 10.44 9.56
CA ASP A 147 -6.05 11.53 10.30
C ASP A 147 -7.58 11.60 10.04
N VAL A 148 -8.03 11.35 8.80
CA VAL A 148 -9.46 11.23 8.48
C VAL A 148 -10.10 10.09 9.29
N LEU A 149 -9.45 8.93 9.34
CA LEU A 149 -9.94 7.78 10.09
C LEU A 149 -9.96 8.05 11.61
N LEU A 150 -8.89 8.65 12.13
CA LEU A 150 -8.81 9.02 13.54
C LEU A 150 -9.92 10.01 13.94
N ARG A 151 -10.02 11.13 13.22
CA ARG A 151 -10.94 12.22 13.57
C ARG A 151 -12.38 11.89 13.25
N GLY A 152 -12.63 11.26 12.10
CA GLY A 152 -13.98 10.93 11.64
C GLY A 152 -14.57 9.75 12.40
N TYR A 153 -13.91 8.61 12.35
CA TYR A 153 -14.42 7.37 12.93
C TYR A 153 -14.04 7.21 14.40
N VAL A 154 -12.73 7.13 14.71
CA VAL A 154 -12.28 6.71 16.06
C VAL A 154 -12.72 7.72 17.13
N LEU A 155 -12.44 8.99 16.92
CA LEU A 155 -12.81 10.03 17.88
C LEU A 155 -14.26 10.46 17.71
N GLY A 156 -14.70 10.79 16.49
CA GLY A 156 -16.03 11.36 16.25
C GLY A 156 -17.15 10.35 16.41
N GLU A 157 -17.02 9.16 15.82
CA GLU A 157 -18.10 8.17 15.83
C GLU A 157 -18.00 7.19 16.99
N ALA A 158 -16.85 6.56 17.21
CA ALA A 158 -16.70 5.54 18.24
C ALA A 158 -16.55 6.12 19.65
N ALA A 159 -15.74 7.17 19.83
CA ALA A 159 -15.49 7.79 21.12
C ALA A 159 -16.50 8.89 21.49
N LYS A 160 -17.21 9.46 20.50
CA LYS A 160 -18.07 10.66 20.66
C LYS A 160 -17.29 11.87 21.21
N LEU A 161 -16.01 11.97 20.88
CA LEU A 161 -15.13 13.08 21.24
C LEU A 161 -14.94 14.04 20.07
N LYS A 162 -14.81 15.32 20.38
CA LYS A 162 -14.52 16.37 19.40
C LYS A 162 -13.00 16.54 19.28
N PRO A 163 -12.38 16.18 18.11
CA PRO A 163 -10.95 16.36 17.92
C PRO A 163 -10.52 17.81 18.12
N ASP A 164 -9.35 18.03 18.74
CA ASP A 164 -8.77 19.35 19.07
C ASP A 164 -9.58 20.20 20.08
N GLN A 165 -10.72 19.70 20.58
CA GLN A 165 -11.52 20.34 21.64
C GLN A 165 -11.52 19.49 22.92
N ASP A 166 -11.87 18.21 22.82
CA ASP A 166 -11.93 17.29 23.96
C ASP A 166 -10.58 16.65 24.29
N LEU A 167 -9.61 16.68 23.37
CA LEU A 167 -8.26 16.15 23.54
C LEU A 167 -7.28 16.87 22.62
N GLU A 168 -6.00 16.86 22.98
CA GLU A 168 -4.91 17.39 22.17
C GLU A 168 -4.35 16.29 21.26
N ILE A 169 -4.32 16.52 19.91
CA ILE A 169 -3.71 15.61 18.94
C ILE A 169 -2.36 16.16 18.51
N ILE A 170 -1.29 15.47 18.90
CA ILE A 170 0.09 15.83 18.58
C ILE A 170 0.52 15.07 17.33
N SER A 171 0.79 15.80 16.23
CA SER A 171 1.24 15.20 14.98
C SER A 171 2.70 14.80 15.06
N MET A 172 2.99 13.53 14.76
CA MET A 172 4.36 13.00 14.70
C MET A 172 4.50 11.84 13.71
N PRO A 173 5.74 11.52 13.28
CA PRO A 173 6.00 10.32 12.48
C PRO A 173 5.60 9.05 13.25
N THR A 174 4.98 8.09 12.57
CA THR A 174 4.47 6.84 13.19
C THR A 174 5.55 6.07 13.95
N GLY A 175 6.78 6.02 13.41
CA GLY A 175 7.90 5.35 14.08
C GLY A 175 8.29 5.96 15.43
N ASN A 176 7.83 7.18 15.75
CA ASN A 176 8.09 7.85 17.02
C ASN A 176 6.93 7.69 18.01
N MET A 177 5.74 7.27 17.56
CA MET A 177 4.53 7.24 18.39
C MET A 177 4.64 6.26 19.55
N ASP A 178 5.21 5.10 19.29
CA ASP A 178 5.44 4.07 20.29
C ASP A 178 6.36 4.58 21.41
N SER A 179 7.50 5.18 21.06
CA SER A 179 8.42 5.77 22.03
C SER A 179 7.77 6.94 22.80
N ALA A 180 6.94 7.74 22.14
CA ALA A 180 6.22 8.85 22.77
C ALA A 180 5.21 8.35 23.82
N VAL A 181 4.53 7.23 23.55
CA VAL A 181 3.65 6.56 24.54
C VAL A 181 4.49 5.99 25.68
N ASP A 182 5.58 5.31 25.36
CA ASP A 182 6.46 4.67 26.35
C ASP A 182 7.08 5.69 27.31
N GLN A 183 7.55 6.81 26.80
CA GLN A 183 8.15 7.92 27.56
C GLN A 183 7.09 8.86 28.21
N LYS A 184 5.80 8.55 28.13
CA LYS A 184 4.71 9.35 28.70
C LYS A 184 4.59 10.77 28.13
N VAL A 185 5.16 11.04 26.95
CA VAL A 185 5.00 12.31 26.21
C VAL A 185 3.54 12.50 25.77
N VAL A 186 2.89 11.37 25.41
CA VAL A 186 1.46 11.28 25.09
C VAL A 186 0.82 10.15 25.90
N ASN A 187 -0.50 10.25 26.13
CA ASN A 187 -1.25 9.25 26.88
C ASN A 187 -1.65 8.05 26.02
N ALA A 188 -1.81 8.28 24.70
CA ALA A 188 -2.20 7.27 23.73
C ALA A 188 -1.63 7.61 22.35
N ALA A 189 -1.67 6.65 21.43
CA ALA A 189 -1.31 6.85 20.02
C ALA A 189 -2.26 6.10 19.08
N PHE A 190 -2.66 6.74 17.98
CA PHE A 190 -3.31 6.09 16.88
C PHE A 190 -2.24 5.62 15.88
N ILE A 191 -1.99 4.35 15.88
CA ILE A 191 -0.82 3.72 15.27
C ILE A 191 -1.25 2.53 14.39
N TRP A 192 -0.37 2.03 13.54
CA TRP A 192 -0.65 0.89 12.67
C TRP A 192 0.51 -0.11 12.64
N GLU A 193 0.25 -1.25 12.03
CA GLU A 193 1.22 -2.33 11.91
C GLU A 193 2.43 -1.98 10.99
N PRO A 194 3.65 -2.42 11.32
CA PRO A 194 4.04 -3.33 12.41
C PRO A 194 4.30 -2.65 13.76
N PHE A 195 4.17 -1.32 13.86
CA PHE A 195 4.51 -0.54 15.06
C PHE A 195 3.62 -0.88 16.26
N THR A 196 2.33 -1.18 16.03
CA THR A 196 1.44 -1.67 17.09
C THR A 196 1.99 -2.95 17.72
N SER A 197 2.36 -3.93 16.87
CA SER A 197 2.90 -5.21 17.34
C SER A 197 4.25 -5.07 18.00
N GLN A 198 5.12 -4.17 17.51
CA GLN A 198 6.40 -3.85 18.18
C GLN A 198 6.16 -3.26 19.58
N SER A 199 5.21 -2.32 19.72
CA SER A 199 4.86 -1.73 21.00
C SER A 199 4.32 -2.78 21.98
N LEU A 200 3.36 -3.60 21.55
CA LEU A 200 2.79 -4.66 22.36
C LEU A 200 3.81 -5.70 22.80
N SER A 201 4.80 -6.01 21.94
CA SER A 201 5.87 -6.97 22.25
C SER A 201 6.81 -6.49 23.35
N ARG A 202 6.87 -5.18 23.65
CA ARG A 202 7.60 -4.67 24.83
C ARG A 202 6.90 -4.99 26.15
N GLY A 203 5.60 -5.27 26.12
CA GLY A 203 4.85 -5.74 27.27
C GLY A 203 4.27 -4.66 28.19
N ASN A 204 4.62 -3.38 28.00
CA ASN A 204 4.15 -2.25 28.82
C ASN A 204 2.98 -1.46 28.20
N THR A 205 2.58 -1.77 26.96
CA THR A 205 1.45 -1.15 26.26
C THR A 205 0.29 -2.12 26.09
N GLN A 206 -0.87 -1.56 25.77
CA GLN A 206 -2.10 -2.28 25.47
C GLN A 206 -2.85 -1.63 24.32
N VAL A 207 -3.70 -2.41 23.63
CA VAL A 207 -4.67 -1.87 22.67
C VAL A 207 -5.93 -1.51 23.42
N ILE A 208 -6.33 -0.24 23.36
CA ILE A 208 -7.59 0.25 23.93
C ILE A 208 -8.70 0.33 22.88
N PHE A 209 -8.33 0.32 21.59
CA PHE A 209 -9.27 0.25 20.47
C PHE A 209 -8.62 -0.39 19.26
N ASP A 210 -9.22 -1.45 18.76
CA ASP A 210 -8.80 -2.15 17.54
C ASP A 210 -9.77 -1.81 16.40
N MET A 211 -9.29 -1.07 15.42
CA MET A 211 -10.11 -0.64 14.30
C MET A 211 -10.66 -1.82 13.49
N ASN A 212 -9.89 -2.90 13.34
CA ASN A 212 -10.35 -4.07 12.59
C ASN A 212 -11.40 -4.92 13.34
N LYS A 213 -11.49 -4.78 14.67
CA LYS A 213 -12.59 -5.35 15.46
C LYS A 213 -13.84 -4.49 15.36
N ALA A 214 -13.69 -3.16 15.32
CA ALA A 214 -14.81 -2.23 15.22
C ALA A 214 -15.44 -2.24 13.81
N VAL A 215 -14.62 -2.31 12.77
CA VAL A 215 -15.05 -2.45 11.37
C VAL A 215 -14.26 -3.59 10.75
N PRO A 216 -14.79 -4.82 10.79
CA PRO A 216 -14.08 -6.00 10.30
C PRO A 216 -13.70 -5.87 8.83
N LYS A 217 -12.45 -6.17 8.51
CA LYS A 217 -11.89 -6.18 7.15
C LYS A 217 -12.00 -4.86 6.38
N TYR A 218 -12.09 -3.71 7.08
CA TYR A 218 -12.12 -2.41 6.39
C TYR A 218 -10.94 -2.24 5.44
N PRO A 219 -11.15 -1.75 4.18
CA PRO A 219 -10.08 -1.51 3.23
C PRO A 219 -9.26 -0.31 3.67
N TRP A 220 -7.95 -0.37 3.44
CA TRP A 220 -7.11 0.78 3.77
C TRP A 220 -6.26 1.24 2.60
N TYR A 221 -5.25 0.44 2.22
CA TYR A 221 -4.47 0.72 1.03
C TYR A 221 -5.15 0.13 -0.21
N ILE A 222 -4.99 0.87 -1.29
CA ILE A 222 -5.53 0.54 -2.61
C ILE A 222 -4.43 0.71 -3.66
N VAL A 223 -4.61 0.05 -4.79
CA VAL A 223 -3.87 0.33 -6.02
C VAL A 223 -4.65 1.35 -6.81
N MET A 224 -3.97 2.43 -7.19
CA MET A 224 -4.53 3.45 -8.06
C MET A 224 -3.66 3.70 -9.27
N ALA A 225 -4.23 4.26 -10.32
CA ALA A 225 -3.52 4.69 -11.51
C ALA A 225 -3.96 6.06 -12.00
N MET A 226 -3.07 6.72 -12.74
CA MET A 226 -3.31 8.00 -13.36
C MET A 226 -4.12 7.84 -14.67
N PRO A 227 -4.92 8.83 -15.08
CA PRO A 227 -5.74 8.76 -16.28
C PRO A 227 -4.96 8.43 -17.54
N ASP A 228 -3.81 9.07 -17.73
CA ASP A 228 -2.94 8.84 -18.88
C ASP A 228 -2.39 7.41 -18.91
N THR A 229 -2.03 6.86 -17.74
CA THR A 229 -1.61 5.48 -17.60
C THR A 229 -2.75 4.51 -17.95
N LEU A 230 -3.96 4.77 -17.49
CA LEU A 230 -5.13 3.95 -17.80
C LEU A 230 -5.46 3.96 -19.29
N LYS A 231 -5.29 5.10 -19.94
CA LYS A 231 -5.56 5.28 -21.38
C LYS A 231 -4.44 4.66 -22.24
N ASN A 232 -3.19 4.95 -21.90
CA ASN A 232 -2.06 4.68 -22.81
C ASN A 232 -1.32 3.37 -22.47
N LYS A 233 -1.43 2.88 -21.23
CA LYS A 233 -0.70 1.70 -20.71
C LYS A 233 -1.65 0.65 -20.12
N ARG A 234 -2.89 0.53 -20.64
CA ARG A 234 -3.93 -0.36 -20.09
C ARG A 234 -3.42 -1.78 -19.85
N THR A 235 -2.78 -2.38 -20.84
CA THR A 235 -2.25 -3.75 -20.76
C THR A 235 -1.22 -3.91 -19.65
N ALA A 236 -0.33 -2.92 -19.46
CA ALA A 236 0.67 -2.95 -18.40
C ALA A 236 0.03 -2.80 -17.02
N VAL A 237 -1.01 -1.96 -16.87
CA VAL A 237 -1.80 -1.84 -15.63
C VAL A 237 -2.41 -3.19 -15.24
N ILE A 238 -3.04 -3.90 -16.18
CA ILE A 238 -3.63 -5.21 -15.93
C ILE A 238 -2.56 -6.23 -15.51
N LYS A 239 -1.39 -6.22 -16.14
CA LYS A 239 -0.25 -7.08 -15.76
C LYS A 239 0.25 -6.75 -14.34
N VAL A 240 0.29 -5.46 -13.94
CA VAL A 240 0.60 -5.06 -12.55
C VAL A 240 -0.43 -5.64 -11.58
N LEU A 241 -1.72 -5.57 -11.90
CA LEU A 241 -2.79 -6.11 -11.05
C LEU A 241 -2.72 -7.65 -10.95
N ARG A 242 -2.32 -8.35 -12.01
CA ARG A 242 -2.05 -9.79 -11.95
C ARG A 242 -0.88 -10.13 -11.02
N ALA A 243 0.22 -9.40 -11.13
CA ALA A 243 1.36 -9.56 -10.24
C ALA A 243 0.98 -9.24 -8.78
N HIS A 244 0.13 -8.23 -8.57
CA HIS A 244 -0.45 -7.89 -7.27
C HIS A 244 -1.26 -9.05 -6.69
N LYS A 245 -2.18 -9.63 -7.49
CA LYS A 245 -2.94 -10.82 -7.07
C LYS A 245 -2.03 -11.97 -6.65
N GLN A 246 -1.03 -12.30 -7.49
CA GLN A 246 -0.07 -13.36 -7.18
C GLN A 246 0.68 -13.11 -5.85
N ALA A 247 1.02 -11.85 -5.57
CA ALA A 247 1.67 -11.47 -4.31
C ALA A 247 0.74 -11.62 -3.10
N VAL A 248 -0.53 -11.25 -3.24
CA VAL A 248 -1.55 -11.45 -2.20
C VAL A 248 -1.78 -12.93 -1.94
N ASP A 249 -1.92 -13.74 -2.99
CA ASP A 249 -2.07 -15.20 -2.88
C ASP A 249 -0.86 -15.83 -2.18
N TYR A 250 0.36 -15.38 -2.53
CA TYR A 250 1.57 -15.83 -1.86
C TYR A 250 1.59 -15.49 -0.37
N LEU A 251 1.25 -14.27 0.00
CA LEU A 251 1.17 -13.84 1.41
C LEU A 251 0.17 -14.67 2.21
N ASN A 252 -0.94 -15.04 1.61
CA ASN A 252 -1.99 -15.82 2.25
C ASN A 252 -1.67 -17.31 2.32
N SER A 253 -1.06 -17.89 1.27
CA SER A 253 -0.74 -19.32 1.19
C SER A 253 0.60 -19.70 1.83
N LYS A 254 1.54 -18.75 1.94
CA LYS A 254 2.91 -18.95 2.48
C LYS A 254 3.23 -17.96 3.60
N PRO A 255 2.44 -17.91 4.70
CA PRO A 255 2.55 -16.86 5.72
C PRO A 255 3.95 -16.76 6.34
N ASN A 256 4.59 -17.86 6.68
CA ASN A 256 5.91 -17.85 7.31
C ASN A 256 6.99 -17.28 6.38
N ALA A 257 6.98 -17.67 5.10
CA ALA A 257 7.91 -17.15 4.11
C ALA A 257 7.64 -15.65 3.83
N GLY A 258 6.37 -15.26 3.72
CA GLY A 258 5.95 -13.87 3.60
C GLY A 258 6.39 -13.02 4.78
N ASN A 259 6.26 -13.52 6.00
CA ASN A 259 6.71 -12.84 7.21
C ASN A 259 8.23 -12.57 7.19
N GLY A 260 9.04 -13.51 6.68
CA GLY A 260 10.47 -13.33 6.52
C GLY A 260 10.83 -12.20 5.55
N ILE A 261 10.16 -12.15 4.39
CA ILE A 261 10.37 -11.09 3.39
C ILE A 261 9.96 -9.73 3.97
N ILE A 262 8.81 -9.64 4.63
CA ILE A 262 8.33 -8.41 5.27
C ILE A 262 9.31 -7.94 6.34
N ALA A 263 9.72 -8.83 7.27
CA ALA A 263 10.64 -8.49 8.35
C ALA A 263 11.96 -7.90 7.82
N LYS A 264 12.50 -8.50 6.76
CA LYS A 264 13.70 -8.02 6.05
C LYS A 264 13.48 -6.65 5.39
N ALA A 265 12.40 -6.51 4.61
CA ALA A 265 12.10 -5.28 3.87
C ALA A 265 11.86 -4.08 4.81
N PHE A 266 11.23 -4.32 5.95
CA PHE A 266 10.99 -3.28 6.97
C PHE A 266 12.12 -3.16 8.00
N LYS A 267 13.23 -3.88 7.82
CA LYS A 267 14.41 -3.83 8.71
C LYS A 267 14.03 -3.99 10.18
N LEU A 268 13.05 -4.86 10.45
CA LEU A 268 12.57 -5.07 11.81
C LEU A 268 13.67 -5.71 12.66
N GLY A 269 13.92 -5.15 13.83
CA GLY A 269 14.84 -5.70 14.82
C GLY A 269 14.14 -6.65 15.79
N THR A 270 14.93 -7.38 16.58
CA THR A 270 14.45 -8.12 17.74
C THR A 270 13.97 -7.15 18.82
N VAL A 271 12.78 -7.38 19.35
CA VAL A 271 12.24 -6.60 20.48
C VAL A 271 12.43 -7.39 21.76
N THR A 272 12.99 -6.75 22.80
CA THR A 272 13.09 -7.35 24.13
C THR A 272 11.96 -6.77 25.00
N ASP A 273 11.18 -7.64 25.64
CA ASP A 273 10.09 -7.23 26.52
C ASP A 273 10.59 -6.85 27.92
N VAL A 274 9.71 -6.30 28.75
CA VAL A 274 9.99 -5.87 30.14
C VAL A 274 10.40 -7.03 31.07
N LYS A 275 10.23 -8.29 30.63
CA LYS A 275 10.64 -9.51 31.38
C LYS A 275 11.95 -10.11 30.84
N GLY A 276 12.55 -9.49 29.80
CA GLY A 276 13.79 -9.96 29.17
C GLY A 276 13.57 -10.98 28.03
N ASN A 277 12.35 -11.33 27.65
CA ASN A 277 12.07 -12.23 26.52
C ASN A 277 12.34 -11.51 25.19
N LYS A 278 12.90 -12.27 24.24
CA LYS A 278 13.23 -11.75 22.90
C LYS A 278 12.19 -12.20 21.89
N HIS A 279 11.56 -11.23 21.21
CA HIS A 279 10.63 -11.45 20.12
C HIS A 279 11.33 -11.22 18.78
N LYS A 280 11.37 -12.25 17.93
CA LYS A 280 12.03 -12.19 16.62
C LYS A 280 11.25 -11.30 15.64
N PRO A 281 11.90 -10.71 14.63
CA PRO A 281 11.23 -9.91 13.62
C PRO A 281 10.04 -10.60 12.94
N THR A 282 10.17 -11.89 12.64
CA THR A 282 9.09 -12.69 12.03
C THR A 282 7.91 -12.93 12.97
N GLU A 283 8.13 -12.97 14.27
CA GLU A 283 7.07 -13.07 15.28
C GLU A 283 6.28 -11.75 15.38
N ILE A 284 6.98 -10.60 15.27
CA ILE A 284 6.33 -9.28 15.20
C ILE A 284 5.40 -9.21 13.97
N VAL A 285 5.87 -9.67 12.80
CA VAL A 285 5.03 -9.72 11.61
C VAL A 285 3.86 -10.69 11.76
N ALA A 286 4.07 -11.85 12.37
CA ALA A 286 2.99 -12.81 12.65
C ALA A 286 1.94 -12.21 13.60
N MET A 287 2.35 -11.46 14.62
CA MET A 287 1.46 -10.74 15.52
C MET A 287 0.67 -9.64 14.77
N ALA A 288 1.32 -8.91 13.88
CA ALA A 288 0.71 -7.86 13.06
C ALA A 288 -0.42 -8.41 12.17
N ARG A 289 -0.30 -9.63 11.67
CA ARG A 289 -1.33 -10.31 10.86
C ARG A 289 -2.63 -10.60 11.61
N GLN A 290 -2.67 -10.45 12.91
CA GLN A 290 -3.94 -10.52 13.69
C GLN A 290 -4.84 -9.30 13.44
N ARG A 291 -4.25 -8.16 13.02
CA ARG A 291 -4.98 -6.91 12.76
C ARG A 291 -4.95 -6.48 11.29
N LEU A 292 -4.15 -7.16 10.47
CA LEU A 292 -3.89 -6.82 9.07
C LEU A 292 -3.91 -8.10 8.23
N GLY A 293 -4.57 -8.04 7.07
CA GLY A 293 -4.48 -9.06 6.03
C GLY A 293 -4.52 -8.43 4.64
N TRP A 294 -4.36 -9.24 3.62
CA TRP A 294 -4.30 -8.80 2.23
C TRP A 294 -5.42 -9.40 1.40
N GLU A 295 -6.05 -8.56 0.60
CA GLU A 295 -7.08 -8.89 -0.37
C GLU A 295 -6.87 -8.00 -1.60
N TYR A 296 -7.33 -8.42 -2.77
CA TYR A 296 -7.13 -7.65 -4.01
C TYR A 296 -8.43 -7.14 -4.63
N GLU A 297 -9.59 -7.73 -4.31
CA GLU A 297 -10.88 -7.29 -4.81
C GLU A 297 -11.50 -6.25 -3.88
N LEU A 298 -12.08 -5.22 -4.47
CA LEU A 298 -12.96 -4.28 -3.78
C LEU A 298 -14.40 -4.79 -3.86
N LYS A 299 -14.95 -5.17 -2.72
CA LYS A 299 -16.32 -5.60 -2.56
C LYS A 299 -17.24 -4.42 -2.24
N GLN A 300 -18.54 -4.64 -2.24
CA GLN A 300 -19.50 -3.58 -1.96
C GLN A 300 -19.32 -2.95 -0.56
N GLU A 301 -19.00 -3.78 0.45
CA GLU A 301 -18.68 -3.28 1.78
C GLU A 301 -17.42 -2.40 1.83
N ASP A 302 -16.43 -2.70 1.00
CA ASP A 302 -15.21 -1.88 0.88
C ASP A 302 -15.52 -0.52 0.25
N ILE A 303 -16.35 -0.51 -0.79
CA ILE A 303 -16.81 0.72 -1.48
C ILE A 303 -17.61 1.58 -0.51
N ALA A 304 -18.51 0.98 0.28
CA ALA A 304 -19.28 1.67 1.30
C ALA A 304 -18.38 2.30 2.39
N PHE A 305 -17.33 1.59 2.81
CA PHE A 305 -16.38 2.15 3.79
C PHE A 305 -15.55 3.31 3.21
N ILE A 306 -15.11 3.21 1.94
CA ILE A 306 -14.43 4.32 1.24
C ILE A 306 -15.37 5.52 1.14
N GLN A 307 -16.65 5.30 0.82
CA GLN A 307 -17.66 6.37 0.82
C GLN A 307 -17.80 7.02 2.20
N GLN A 308 -17.78 6.22 3.26
CA GLN A 308 -17.83 6.76 4.64
C GLN A 308 -16.61 7.65 4.95
N LEU A 309 -15.41 7.25 4.52
CA LEU A 309 -14.20 8.08 4.66
C LEU A 309 -14.31 9.40 3.88
N MET A 310 -14.90 9.37 2.67
CA MET A 310 -15.19 10.58 1.90
C MET A 310 -16.15 11.50 2.65
N ASN A 311 -17.22 10.95 3.25
CA ASN A 311 -18.18 11.69 4.05
C ASN A 311 -17.52 12.33 5.28
N TYR A 312 -16.59 11.62 5.97
CA TYR A 312 -15.82 12.24 7.06
C TYR A 312 -14.92 13.35 6.53
N SER A 313 -14.24 13.17 5.40
CA SER A 313 -13.40 14.22 4.82
C SER A 313 -14.20 15.49 4.46
N TYR A 314 -15.43 15.33 3.98
CA TYR A 314 -16.34 16.45 3.73
C TYR A 314 -16.74 17.14 5.03
N LYS A 315 -17.18 16.38 6.04
CA LYS A 315 -17.56 16.92 7.36
C LYS A 315 -16.41 17.62 8.08
N LEU A 316 -15.18 17.12 7.91
CA LEU A 316 -13.96 17.72 8.46
C LEU A 316 -13.43 18.91 7.64
N GLY A 317 -14.05 19.23 6.49
CA GLY A 317 -13.66 20.33 5.63
C GLY A 317 -12.40 20.06 4.80
N TYR A 318 -11.97 18.80 4.65
CA TYR A 318 -10.81 18.43 3.84
C TYR A 318 -11.12 18.39 2.35
N ILE A 319 -12.37 18.16 1.99
CA ILE A 319 -12.92 18.34 0.64
C ILE A 319 -14.11 19.30 0.69
N LYS A 320 -14.27 20.11 -0.38
CA LYS A 320 -15.29 21.17 -0.42
C LYS A 320 -16.65 20.74 -0.94
N LYS A 321 -16.72 19.57 -1.59
CA LYS A 321 -17.96 18.99 -2.13
C LYS A 321 -18.06 17.52 -1.78
N ALA A 322 -19.27 17.02 -1.63
CA ALA A 322 -19.53 15.60 -1.51
C ALA A 322 -19.10 14.89 -2.81
N LEU A 323 -18.52 13.70 -2.65
CA LEU A 323 -18.07 12.85 -3.74
C LEU A 323 -18.78 11.50 -3.65
N SER A 324 -18.95 10.81 -4.78
CA SER A 324 -19.35 9.41 -4.84
C SER A 324 -18.12 8.51 -4.99
N ALA A 325 -18.08 7.40 -4.25
CA ALA A 325 -17.03 6.40 -4.41
C ALA A 325 -17.08 5.77 -5.81
N ASP A 326 -18.27 5.64 -6.41
CA ASP A 326 -18.46 5.10 -7.76
C ASP A 326 -17.80 5.97 -8.84
N ASP A 327 -17.63 7.28 -8.60
CA ASP A 327 -16.93 8.16 -9.54
C ASP A 327 -15.43 7.91 -9.60
N ILE A 328 -14.86 7.25 -8.58
CA ILE A 328 -13.40 7.12 -8.38
C ILE A 328 -12.94 5.67 -8.48
N ILE A 329 -13.82 4.71 -8.23
CA ILE A 329 -13.48 3.29 -8.26
C ILE A 329 -13.80 2.69 -9.63
N ASP A 330 -12.81 2.01 -10.23
CA ASP A 330 -12.98 1.25 -11.46
C ASP A 330 -12.49 -0.19 -11.28
N ASN A 331 -13.42 -1.07 -10.91
CA ASN A 331 -13.15 -2.50 -10.70
C ASN A 331 -12.92 -3.27 -12.00
N SER A 332 -13.20 -2.70 -13.18
CA SER A 332 -13.12 -3.41 -14.48
C SER A 332 -11.70 -3.89 -14.76
N PHE A 333 -10.68 -3.12 -14.38
CA PHE A 333 -9.27 -3.49 -14.53
C PHE A 333 -8.89 -4.73 -13.72
N MET A 334 -9.33 -4.80 -12.47
CA MET A 334 -9.04 -5.97 -11.63
C MET A 334 -9.80 -7.21 -12.12
N GLN A 335 -11.04 -7.06 -12.56
CA GLN A 335 -11.82 -8.15 -13.13
C GLN A 335 -11.19 -8.67 -14.42
N GLU A 336 -10.71 -7.79 -15.29
CA GLU A 336 -9.96 -8.19 -16.49
C GLU A 336 -8.66 -8.93 -16.11
N ALA A 337 -7.93 -8.45 -15.11
CA ALA A 337 -6.74 -9.11 -14.60
C ALA A 337 -7.01 -10.53 -14.06
N LEU A 338 -8.19 -10.75 -13.47
CA LEU A 338 -8.63 -12.05 -12.98
C LEU A 338 -9.08 -13.00 -14.10
N ALA A 339 -9.68 -12.47 -15.17
CA ALA A 339 -10.18 -13.24 -16.31
C ALA A 339 -9.06 -13.74 -17.25
N MET A 340 -7.90 -13.09 -17.25
CA MET A 340 -6.75 -13.51 -18.06
C MET A 340 -6.15 -14.82 -17.52
N LYS A 341 -6.07 -15.84 -18.37
CA LYS A 341 -5.48 -17.16 -18.07
C LYS A 341 -3.96 -17.11 -17.94
#